data_4506ee014e4e697e67d14c956e720076
#
_entry.id   4506ee014e4e697e67d14c956e720076
#
_cell.length_a   1.000
_cell.length_b   1.000
_cell.length_c   1.000
_cell.angle_alpha   90.00
_cell.angle_beta   90.00
_cell.angle_gamma   90.00
#
_symmetry.space_group_name_H-M   'P 1'
#
loop_
_entity.id
_entity.type
_entity.pdbx_description
1 polymer ?
#
loop_
_entity_poly.entity_id
_entity_poly.type
_entity_poly.pdbx_seq_one_letter_code
_entity_poly.pdbx_strand_id
1 'polypeptide(L)' 'MASHTITSRTPGVFYHRPSPDADPYVTEGASVSEGDTVGLVEVMKTFHEVKADAAGTVSRFLVENEDEVTIGQDLVELET' A
#
# COMPACT_ATOMS: atom_id res chain seq x y z
N MET A 1 -8.59 14.82 14.01
CA MET A 1 -7.79 14.17 13.00
C MET A 1 -8.62 13.12 12.30
N ALA A 2 -8.47 13.03 10.99
CA ALA A 2 -9.22 12.09 10.18
C ALA A 2 -8.32 10.93 9.79
N SER A 3 -8.92 9.85 9.33
CA SER A 3 -8.17 8.73 8.77
C SER A 3 -8.68 8.47 7.36
N HIS A 4 -7.81 7.95 6.53
CA HIS A 4 -8.12 7.59 5.17
C HIS A 4 -7.48 6.24 4.87
N THR A 5 -8.19 5.36 4.21
CA THR A 5 -7.70 4.03 3.92
C THR A 5 -7.43 3.87 2.43
N ILE A 6 -6.23 3.41 2.10
CA ILE A 6 -5.88 3.09 0.72
C ILE A 6 -6.30 1.64 0.48
N THR A 7 -7.10 1.41 -0.56
CA THR A 7 -7.63 0.09 -0.86
C THR A 7 -7.01 -0.47 -2.13
N SER A 8 -7.08 -1.80 -2.28
CA SER A 8 -6.61 -2.45 -3.49
C SER A 8 -7.64 -2.28 -4.60
N ARG A 9 -7.17 -1.93 -5.79
CA ARG A 9 -8.03 -1.79 -6.97
C ARG A 9 -8.12 -3.09 -7.77
N THR A 10 -7.34 -4.10 -7.37
CA THR A 10 -7.28 -5.35 -8.10
C THR A 10 -7.00 -6.48 -7.12
N PRO A 11 -7.49 -7.70 -7.38
CA PRO A 11 -7.08 -8.84 -6.56
C PRO A 11 -5.66 -9.25 -6.92
N GLY A 12 -4.94 -9.83 -5.98
CA GLY A 12 -3.58 -10.28 -6.22
C GLY A 12 -2.81 -10.49 -4.93
N VAL A 13 -1.50 -10.35 -4.99
CA VAL A 13 -0.60 -10.51 -3.85
C VAL A 13 0.04 -9.17 -3.54
N PHE A 14 -0.08 -8.72 -2.30
CA PHE A 14 0.43 -7.42 -1.89
C PHE A 14 1.88 -7.52 -1.43
N TYR A 15 2.70 -6.56 -1.88
CA TYR A 15 4.09 -6.43 -1.46
C TYR A 15 4.35 -5.03 -0.93
N HIS A 16 5.04 -4.95 0.21
CA HIS A 16 5.45 -3.66 0.79
C HIS A 16 6.66 -3.07 0.08
N ARG A 17 7.41 -3.89 -0.64
CA ARG A 17 8.68 -3.50 -1.25
C ARG A 17 8.76 -4.00 -2.68
N PRO A 18 9.58 -3.33 -3.53
CA PRO A 18 9.66 -3.71 -4.94
C PRO A 18 10.39 -5.03 -5.19
N SER A 19 11.22 -5.48 -4.25
CA SER A 19 11.92 -6.75 -4.34
C SER A 19 12.31 -7.20 -2.94
N PRO A 20 12.65 -8.50 -2.76
CA PRO A 20 13.02 -8.99 -1.42
C PRO A 20 14.22 -8.28 -0.81
N ASP A 21 15.12 -7.73 -1.63
CA ASP A 21 16.33 -7.08 -1.15
C ASP A 21 16.18 -5.58 -1.01
N ALA A 22 15.04 -5.02 -1.40
CA ALA A 22 14.82 -3.58 -1.36
C ALA A 22 14.14 -3.17 -0.06
N ASP A 23 14.29 -1.90 0.30
CA ASP A 23 13.56 -1.33 1.41
C ASP A 23 12.07 -1.21 1.06
N PRO A 24 11.18 -1.23 2.05
CA PRO A 24 9.76 -0.95 1.80
C PRO A 24 9.60 0.44 1.17
N TYR A 25 8.56 0.58 0.36
CA TYR A 25 8.25 1.90 -0.21
C TYR A 25 8.00 2.94 0.88
N VAL A 26 7.27 2.56 1.92
CA VAL A 26 7.00 3.41 3.07
C VAL A 26 6.95 2.54 4.32
N THR A 27 7.13 3.17 5.47
CA THR A 27 7.00 2.51 6.77
C THR A 27 6.02 3.29 7.63
N GLU A 28 5.60 2.71 8.73
CA GLU A 28 4.72 3.40 9.68
C GLU A 28 5.39 4.68 10.15
N GLY A 29 4.63 5.76 10.19
CA GLY A 29 5.14 7.08 10.55
C GLY A 29 5.64 7.90 9.37
N ALA A 30 5.75 7.31 8.17
CA ALA A 30 6.21 8.04 7.00
C ALA A 30 5.14 8.98 6.48
N SER A 31 5.56 10.14 5.98
CA SER A 31 4.67 11.07 5.29
C SER A 31 4.57 10.67 3.84
N VAL A 32 3.36 10.69 3.31
CA VAL A 32 3.12 10.42 1.89
C VAL A 32 2.32 11.54 1.28
N SER A 33 2.53 11.75 -0.01
CA SER A 33 1.75 12.69 -0.82
C SER A 33 0.87 11.90 -1.77
N GLU A 34 -0.18 12.55 -2.26
CA GLU A 34 -1.02 11.93 -3.28
C GLU A 34 -0.16 11.56 -4.49
N GLY A 35 -0.30 10.32 -4.95
CA GLY A 35 0.49 9.79 -6.06
C GLY A 35 1.75 9.04 -5.66
N ASP A 36 2.14 9.09 -4.37
CA ASP A 36 3.29 8.31 -3.92
C ASP A 36 2.97 6.82 -3.93
N THR A 37 3.93 5.99 -4.31
CA THR A 37 3.78 4.55 -4.30
C THR A 37 3.96 4.04 -2.87
N VAL A 38 3.01 3.26 -2.39
CA VAL A 38 3.05 2.70 -1.03
C VAL A 38 3.20 1.18 -1.02
N GLY A 39 3.06 0.53 -2.16
CA GLY A 39 3.20 -0.90 -2.28
C GLY A 39 2.93 -1.36 -3.70
N LEU A 40 2.95 -2.68 -3.89
CA LEU A 40 2.64 -3.30 -5.18
C LEU A 40 1.59 -4.39 -4.98
N VAL A 41 0.80 -4.64 -6.01
CA VAL A 41 -0.06 -5.82 -6.08
C VAL A 41 0.33 -6.58 -7.34
N GLU A 42 0.71 -7.84 -7.17
CA GLU A 42 1.06 -8.71 -8.29
C GLU A 42 -0.19 -9.46 -8.76
N VAL A 43 -0.45 -9.37 -10.05
CA VAL A 43 -1.54 -10.11 -10.70
C VAL A 43 -0.93 -10.82 -11.90
N MET A 44 -0.87 -12.15 -11.85
CA MET A 44 -0.36 -12.98 -12.97
C MET A 44 1.01 -12.48 -13.45
N LYS A 45 1.93 -12.25 -12.51
CA LYS A 45 3.31 -11.80 -12.76
C LYS A 45 3.40 -10.38 -13.30
N THR A 46 2.31 -9.62 -13.25
CA THR A 46 2.30 -8.21 -13.58
C THR A 46 2.17 -7.42 -12.28
N PHE A 47 3.07 -6.47 -12.07
CA PHE A 47 3.07 -5.67 -10.85
C PHE A 47 2.35 -4.36 -11.07
N HIS A 48 1.39 -4.07 -10.21
CA HIS A 48 0.63 -2.82 -10.25
C HIS A 48 0.99 -2.00 -9.01
N GLU A 49 1.43 -0.77 -9.22
CA GLU A 49 1.74 0.11 -8.09
C GLU A 49 0.48 0.52 -7.36
N VAL A 50 0.53 0.45 -6.03
CA VAL A 50 -0.53 0.98 -5.18
C VAL A 50 -0.09 2.37 -4.79
N LYS A 51 -0.86 3.37 -5.21
CA LYS A 51 -0.52 4.77 -4.96
C LYS A 51 -1.46 5.36 -3.93
N ALA A 52 -0.91 6.27 -3.11
CA ALA A 52 -1.73 7.01 -2.18
C ALA A 52 -2.66 7.93 -2.96
N ASP A 53 -3.93 7.92 -2.61
CA ASP A 53 -4.93 8.80 -3.21
C ASP A 53 -5.25 9.99 -2.32
N ALA A 54 -4.44 10.19 -1.28
CA ALA A 54 -4.52 11.34 -0.39
C ALA A 54 -3.17 11.52 0.28
N ALA A 55 -2.87 12.72 0.71
CA ALA A 55 -1.67 13.00 1.51
C ALA A 55 -1.95 12.68 2.97
N GLY A 56 -0.94 12.22 3.69
CA GLY A 56 -1.07 11.93 5.12
C GLY A 56 0.14 11.21 5.66
N THR A 57 0.00 10.69 6.87
CA THR A 57 1.03 9.92 7.54
C THR A 57 0.58 8.47 7.64
N VAL A 58 1.46 7.53 7.32
CA VAL A 58 1.14 6.10 7.40
C VAL A 58 0.95 5.73 8.87
N SER A 59 -0.28 5.38 9.25
CA SER A 59 -0.59 4.93 10.60
C SER A 59 -0.21 3.47 10.77
N ARG A 60 -0.61 2.63 9.82
CA ARG A 60 -0.32 1.20 9.86
C ARG A 60 -0.64 0.55 8.53
N PHE A 61 -0.04 -0.61 8.31
CA PHE A 61 -0.43 -1.51 7.23
C PHE A 61 -1.50 -2.45 7.76
N LEU A 62 -2.51 -2.68 6.95
CA LEU A 62 -3.64 -3.55 7.30
C LEU A 62 -3.48 -4.95 6.71
N VAL A 63 -2.43 -5.16 5.91
CA VAL A 63 -2.06 -6.45 5.34
C VAL A 63 -0.55 -6.61 5.48
N GLU A 64 -0.10 -7.86 5.46
CA GLU A 64 1.32 -8.16 5.54
C GLU A 64 1.92 -8.34 4.15
N ASN A 65 3.24 -8.31 4.08
CA ASN A 65 3.95 -8.57 2.84
C ASN A 65 3.59 -9.99 2.35
N GLU A 66 3.31 -10.10 1.07
CA GLU A 66 2.93 -11.36 0.41
C GLU A 66 1.53 -11.88 0.76
N ASP A 67 0.70 -11.07 1.41
CA ASP A 67 -0.70 -11.44 1.65
C ASP A 67 -1.50 -11.38 0.37
N GLU A 68 -2.44 -12.33 0.22
CA GLU A 68 -3.42 -12.25 -0.84
C GLU A 68 -4.44 -11.17 -0.51
N VAL A 69 -4.77 -10.36 -1.48
CA VAL A 69 -5.74 -9.27 -1.32
C VAL A 69 -6.80 -9.37 -2.40
N THR A 70 -7.97 -8.82 -2.10
CA THR A 70 -9.09 -8.77 -3.03
C THR A 70 -9.35 -7.32 -3.42
N ILE A 71 -10.16 -7.13 -4.45
CA ILE A 71 -10.56 -5.79 -4.88
C ILE A 71 -11.34 -5.10 -3.75
N GLY A 72 -10.97 -3.86 -3.45
CA GLY A 72 -11.60 -3.10 -2.38
C GLY A 72 -11.06 -3.38 -0.98
N GLN A 73 -10.11 -4.31 -0.85
CA GLN A 73 -9.54 -4.64 0.45
C GLN A 73 -8.68 -3.50 0.97
N ASP A 74 -8.81 -3.20 2.27
CA ASP A 74 -8.01 -2.16 2.91
C ASP A 74 -6.55 -2.60 3.01
N LEU A 75 -5.64 -1.74 2.59
CA LEU A 75 -4.20 -2.04 2.56
C LEU A 75 -3.41 -1.21 3.56
N VAL A 76 -3.60 0.10 3.55
CA VAL A 76 -2.81 1.03 4.36
C VAL A 76 -3.73 2.07 4.93
N GLU A 77 -3.56 2.37 6.21
CA GLU A 77 -4.30 3.43 6.88
C GLU A 77 -3.42 4.67 6.99
N LEU A 78 -3.94 5.79 6.55
CA LEU A 78 -3.29 7.09 6.66
C LEU A 78 -4.00 7.94 7.69
N GLU A 79 -3.23 8.74 8.39
CA GLU A 79 -3.76 9.79 9.25
C GLU A 79 -3.64 11.11 8.50
N THR A 80 -4.77 11.78 8.31
CA THR A 80 -4.83 12.98 7.47
C THR A 80 -5.21 14.23 8.26
#